data_8b1651e2b70767889eb96a2a52b1cf5a
#
_entry.id   8b1651e2b70767889eb96a2a52b1cf5a
#
_cell.length_a   1.000
_cell.length_b   1.000
_cell.length_c   1.000
_cell.angle_alpha   90.00
_cell.angle_beta   90.00
_cell.angle_gamma   90.00
#
_symmetry.space_group_name_H-M   'P 1'
#
loop_
_entity.id
_entity.type
_entity.pdbx_description
1 polymer ?
#
loop_
_entity_poly.entity_id
_entity_poly.type
_entity_poly.pdbx_seq_one_letter_code
_entity_poly.pdbx_strand_id
1 'polypeptide(L)'
;MDDLEFRKRALANPHDTDDDFAAATASKPERMRLVLELKALDRRIVGTMNAVPVPADLAARLKSRQPKIVQPPKSIWPSYYAMAASLVLAVGIILSVGLQSANPSAADLLLHDDAIRHVLREEPRYDRNASDLSWEQINAVIAEAGGHLREDERIKTMHIKFANGCRLSAGTGAHIVLEGTKGSVSVLIVHSSPVQTRFDVNDPRFAGKIIPFGEGNLIIVGEKEEPLETYEALLIDAFEWVI
;
A
#
# COMPACT_ATOMS: atom_id res chain seq x y z
N MET A 1 -10.38 -24.52 18.76
CA MET A 1 -10.05 -23.06 18.62
C MET A 1 -9.48 -22.55 19.94
N ASP A 2 -8.31 -21.89 19.90
CA ASP A 2 -7.72 -21.28 21.09
C ASP A 2 -8.46 -19.97 21.49
N ASP A 3 -8.06 -19.38 22.62
CA ASP A 3 -8.77 -18.21 23.18
C ASP A 3 -8.51 -16.92 22.40
N LEU A 4 -7.32 -16.79 21.82
CA LEU A 4 -6.96 -15.62 21.03
C LEU A 4 -7.70 -15.63 19.69
N GLU A 5 -7.70 -16.77 19.02
CA GLU A 5 -8.40 -16.97 17.76
C GLU A 5 -9.92 -16.79 17.94
N PHE A 6 -10.50 -17.34 19.02
CA PHE A 6 -11.89 -17.14 19.35
C PHE A 6 -12.24 -15.64 19.52
N ARG A 7 -11.43 -14.88 20.28
CA ARG A 7 -11.67 -13.45 20.49
C ARG A 7 -11.58 -12.66 19.21
N LYS A 8 -10.61 -12.95 18.34
CA LYS A 8 -10.47 -12.31 17.04
C LYS A 8 -11.73 -12.51 16.18
N ARG A 9 -12.22 -13.75 16.09
CA ARG A 9 -13.43 -14.08 15.32
C ARG A 9 -14.66 -13.42 15.92
N ALA A 10 -14.85 -13.50 17.24
CA ALA A 10 -15.98 -12.89 17.92
C ALA A 10 -16.05 -11.37 17.72
N LEU A 11 -14.90 -10.67 17.77
CA LEU A 11 -14.81 -9.23 17.53
C LEU A 11 -15.02 -8.85 16.06
N ALA A 12 -14.57 -9.68 15.13
CA ALA A 12 -14.75 -9.45 13.69
C ALA A 12 -16.20 -9.69 13.24
N ASN A 13 -16.81 -10.76 13.73
CA ASN A 13 -18.20 -11.11 13.42
C ASN A 13 -18.85 -11.92 14.55
N PRO A 14 -19.54 -11.28 15.49
CA PRO A 14 -20.22 -12.00 16.59
C PRO A 14 -21.42 -12.84 16.12
N HIS A 15 -21.85 -12.67 14.85
CA HIS A 15 -22.95 -13.42 14.24
C HIS A 15 -22.46 -14.59 13.37
N ASP A 16 -21.16 -14.95 13.47
CA ASP A 16 -20.59 -16.08 12.74
C ASP A 16 -21.39 -17.38 13.04
N THR A 17 -21.75 -18.10 11.98
CA THR A 17 -22.54 -19.33 12.03
C THR A 17 -21.71 -20.59 11.78
N ASP A 18 -20.40 -20.46 11.68
CA ASP A 18 -19.48 -21.57 11.51
C ASP A 18 -19.54 -22.54 12.70
N ASP A 19 -19.57 -23.83 12.44
CA ASP A 19 -19.74 -24.88 13.45
C ASP A 19 -18.64 -24.86 14.51
N ASP A 20 -17.38 -24.59 14.10
CA ASP A 20 -16.25 -24.48 15.03
C ASP A 20 -16.37 -23.28 15.95
N PHE A 21 -16.90 -22.16 15.45
CA PHE A 21 -17.14 -20.98 16.26
C PHE A 21 -18.31 -21.19 17.22
N ALA A 22 -19.38 -21.83 16.75
CA ALA A 22 -20.53 -22.16 17.58
C ALA A 22 -20.15 -23.13 18.72
N ALA A 23 -19.41 -24.19 18.41
CA ALA A 23 -18.91 -25.13 19.41
C ALA A 23 -17.96 -24.45 20.41
N ALA A 24 -17.05 -23.59 19.94
CA ALA A 24 -16.15 -22.84 20.80
C ALA A 24 -16.88 -21.85 21.71
N THR A 25 -17.95 -21.22 21.23
CA THR A 25 -18.82 -20.33 22.01
C THR A 25 -19.53 -21.10 23.13
N ALA A 26 -20.07 -22.28 22.83
CA ALA A 26 -20.77 -23.13 23.80
C ALA A 26 -19.83 -23.78 24.82
N SER A 27 -18.54 -23.91 24.52
CA SER A 27 -17.56 -24.64 25.35
C SER A 27 -17.26 -23.94 26.69
N LYS A 28 -17.44 -22.61 26.77
CA LYS A 28 -17.12 -21.81 27.97
C LYS A 28 -18.19 -20.71 28.21
N PRO A 29 -18.72 -20.56 29.43
CA PRO A 29 -19.70 -19.53 29.75
C PRO A 29 -19.22 -18.11 29.44
N GLU A 30 -17.93 -17.85 29.63
CA GLU A 30 -17.29 -16.54 29.38
C GLU A 30 -17.29 -16.18 27.89
N ARG A 31 -17.09 -17.16 27.03
CA ARG A 31 -17.12 -16.99 25.59
C ARG A 31 -18.54 -16.68 25.09
N MET A 32 -19.51 -17.39 25.62
CA MET A 32 -20.93 -17.13 25.32
C MET A 32 -21.33 -15.73 25.77
N ARG A 33 -20.92 -15.31 26.97
CA ARG A 33 -21.16 -13.94 27.48
C ARG A 33 -20.59 -12.89 26.57
N LEU A 34 -19.32 -13.02 26.16
CA LEU A 34 -18.68 -12.10 25.23
C LEU A 34 -19.46 -11.97 23.90
N VAL A 35 -19.85 -13.08 23.29
CA VAL A 35 -20.62 -13.06 22.04
C VAL A 35 -21.97 -12.37 22.22
N LEU A 36 -22.66 -12.63 23.34
CA LEU A 36 -23.95 -11.98 23.64
C LEU A 36 -23.79 -10.46 23.85
N GLU A 37 -22.74 -10.02 24.53
CA GLU A 37 -22.43 -8.61 24.72
C GLU A 37 -22.13 -7.91 23.39
N LEU A 38 -21.34 -8.53 22.51
CA LEU A 38 -21.04 -8.00 21.19
C LEU A 38 -22.30 -7.92 20.29
N LYS A 39 -23.14 -8.97 20.30
CA LYS A 39 -24.44 -8.95 19.60
C LYS A 39 -25.38 -7.87 20.14
N ALA A 40 -25.34 -7.60 21.43
CA ALA A 40 -26.13 -6.52 22.02
C ALA A 40 -25.60 -5.15 21.59
N LEU A 41 -24.26 -4.99 21.51
CA LEU A 41 -23.63 -3.78 21.02
C LEU A 41 -24.03 -3.51 19.56
N ASP A 42 -23.92 -4.50 18.69
CA ASP A 42 -24.32 -4.37 17.28
C ASP A 42 -25.78 -3.92 17.12
N ARG A 43 -26.70 -4.54 17.88
CA ARG A 43 -28.11 -4.12 17.87
C ARG A 43 -28.29 -2.66 18.28
N ARG A 44 -27.52 -2.19 19.28
CA ARG A 44 -27.57 -0.79 19.72
C ARG A 44 -27.04 0.16 18.64
N ILE A 45 -25.94 -0.21 17.97
CA ILE A 45 -25.37 0.56 16.86
C ILE A 45 -26.37 0.66 15.72
N VAL A 46 -26.91 -0.47 15.26
CA VAL A 46 -27.93 -0.52 14.19
C VAL A 46 -29.17 0.30 14.58
N GLY A 47 -29.64 0.17 15.81
CA GLY A 47 -30.75 0.95 16.32
C GLY A 47 -30.49 2.46 16.30
N THR A 48 -29.30 2.87 16.70
CA THR A 48 -28.90 4.29 16.66
C THR A 48 -28.80 4.81 15.22
N MET A 49 -28.23 4.04 14.32
CA MET A 49 -28.12 4.41 12.91
C MET A 49 -29.49 4.52 12.24
N ASN A 50 -30.40 3.58 12.52
CA ASN A 50 -31.74 3.59 11.99
C ASN A 50 -32.64 4.68 12.61
N ALA A 51 -32.29 5.19 13.78
CA ALA A 51 -33.00 6.30 14.40
C ALA A 51 -32.70 7.66 13.77
N VAL A 52 -31.66 7.75 12.91
CA VAL A 52 -31.36 8.98 12.17
C VAL A 52 -32.45 9.19 11.12
N PRO A 53 -33.22 10.28 11.18
CA PRO A 53 -34.28 10.50 10.22
C PRO A 53 -33.74 10.72 8.82
N VAL A 54 -34.22 9.94 7.86
CA VAL A 54 -33.88 10.16 6.45
C VAL A 54 -34.65 11.41 5.97
N PRO A 55 -33.95 12.41 5.42
CA PRO A 55 -34.59 13.61 4.90
C PRO A 55 -35.67 13.26 3.87
N ALA A 56 -36.87 13.80 4.02
CA ALA A 56 -38.01 13.48 3.14
C ALA A 56 -37.75 13.80 1.66
N ASP A 57 -36.84 14.74 1.39
CA ASP A 57 -36.47 15.17 0.05
C ASP A 57 -35.30 14.37 -0.55
N LEU A 58 -34.68 13.48 0.20
CA LEU A 58 -33.47 12.76 -0.25
C LEU A 58 -33.72 11.99 -1.56
N ALA A 59 -34.84 11.30 -1.68
CA ALA A 59 -35.19 10.56 -2.90
C ALA A 59 -35.34 11.50 -4.12
N ALA A 60 -35.94 12.64 -3.93
CA ALA A 60 -36.10 13.67 -4.98
C ALA A 60 -34.71 14.25 -5.39
N ARG A 61 -33.85 14.54 -4.42
CA ARG A 61 -32.50 15.05 -4.66
C ARG A 61 -31.63 14.04 -5.38
N LEU A 62 -31.72 12.75 -5.05
CA LEU A 62 -30.99 11.70 -5.74
C LEU A 62 -31.48 11.52 -7.18
N LYS A 63 -32.80 11.56 -7.41
CA LYS A 63 -33.37 11.51 -8.78
C LYS A 63 -32.98 12.74 -9.62
N SER A 64 -32.92 13.92 -9.02
CA SER A 64 -32.53 15.13 -9.74
C SER A 64 -31.06 15.17 -10.10
N ARG A 65 -30.21 14.41 -9.42
CA ARG A 65 -28.77 14.27 -9.72
C ARG A 65 -28.46 13.18 -10.75
N GLN A 66 -29.45 12.39 -11.15
CA GLN A 66 -29.22 11.46 -12.26
C GLN A 66 -28.96 12.28 -13.54
N PRO A 67 -27.86 12.05 -14.24
CA PRO A 67 -27.61 12.74 -15.49
C PRO A 67 -28.75 12.41 -16.43
N LYS A 68 -29.44 13.44 -16.92
CA LYS A 68 -30.44 13.29 -17.99
C LYS A 68 -29.69 12.65 -19.16
N ILE A 69 -30.06 11.43 -19.52
CA ILE A 69 -29.59 10.80 -20.76
C ILE A 69 -30.17 11.64 -21.88
N VAL A 70 -29.41 12.60 -22.35
CA VAL A 70 -29.75 13.38 -23.55
C VAL A 70 -29.55 12.43 -24.71
N GLN A 71 -30.65 11.97 -25.31
CA GLN A 71 -30.56 11.21 -26.55
C GLN A 71 -29.88 12.12 -27.58
N PRO A 72 -28.76 11.66 -28.19
CA PRO A 72 -28.09 12.47 -29.18
C PRO A 72 -29.07 12.71 -30.36
N PRO A 73 -29.12 13.92 -30.92
CA PRO A 73 -29.90 14.19 -32.11
C PRO A 73 -29.47 13.22 -33.20
N LYS A 74 -30.44 12.67 -33.96
CA LYS A 74 -30.15 11.84 -35.13
C LYS A 74 -29.32 12.66 -36.13
N SER A 75 -27.99 12.46 -36.07
CA SER A 75 -27.04 13.16 -36.93
C SER A 75 -27.10 12.55 -38.32
N ILE A 76 -27.43 13.38 -39.31
CA ILE A 76 -27.33 13.06 -40.75
C ILE A 76 -25.95 13.45 -41.32
N TRP A 77 -24.92 13.50 -40.44
CA TRP A 77 -23.57 13.84 -40.88
C TRP A 77 -22.90 12.65 -41.58
N PRO A 78 -22.16 12.89 -42.66
CA PRO A 78 -21.53 11.82 -43.43
C PRO A 78 -20.51 11.03 -42.59
N SER A 79 -20.44 9.72 -42.83
CA SER A 79 -19.70 8.71 -42.06
C SER A 79 -18.19 8.98 -41.88
N TYR A 80 -17.61 9.90 -42.63
CA TYR A 80 -16.19 10.28 -42.52
C TYR A 80 -15.86 10.97 -41.20
N TYR A 81 -16.78 11.76 -40.62
CA TYR A 81 -16.59 12.40 -39.34
C TYR A 81 -16.74 11.42 -38.18
N ALA A 82 -17.54 10.37 -38.37
CA ALA A 82 -17.66 9.31 -37.36
C ALA A 82 -16.36 8.48 -37.24
N MET A 83 -15.66 8.26 -38.34
CA MET A 83 -14.34 7.59 -38.33
C MET A 83 -13.26 8.49 -37.70
N ALA A 84 -13.25 9.78 -37.97
CA ALA A 84 -12.31 10.71 -37.34
C ALA A 84 -12.56 10.85 -35.83
N ALA A 85 -13.83 10.92 -35.42
CA ALA A 85 -14.19 11.00 -34.01
C ALA A 85 -13.82 9.72 -33.24
N SER A 86 -13.97 8.52 -33.83
CA SER A 86 -13.58 7.28 -33.19
C SER A 86 -12.05 7.16 -33.01
N LEU A 87 -11.28 7.70 -33.95
CA LEU A 87 -9.82 7.70 -33.86
C LEU A 87 -9.32 8.67 -32.78
N VAL A 88 -9.91 9.86 -32.68
CA VAL A 88 -9.62 10.81 -31.61
C VAL A 88 -10.04 10.27 -30.23
N LEU A 89 -11.18 9.58 -30.17
CA LEU A 89 -11.67 8.97 -28.95
C LEU A 89 -10.77 7.78 -28.52
N ALA A 90 -10.32 6.97 -29.46
CA ALA A 90 -9.39 5.87 -29.19
C ALA A 90 -8.02 6.39 -28.71
N VAL A 91 -7.47 7.43 -29.34
CA VAL A 91 -6.24 8.08 -28.91
C VAL A 91 -6.44 8.77 -27.55
N GLY A 92 -7.59 9.42 -27.32
CA GLY A 92 -7.95 10.03 -26.05
C GLY A 92 -8.07 9.01 -24.92
N ILE A 93 -8.65 7.82 -25.20
CA ILE A 93 -8.74 6.72 -24.21
C ILE A 93 -7.35 6.14 -23.95
N ILE A 94 -6.53 5.90 -24.97
CA ILE A 94 -5.16 5.41 -24.78
C ILE A 94 -4.32 6.40 -23.99
N LEU A 95 -4.43 7.69 -24.27
CA LEU A 95 -3.75 8.74 -23.50
C LEU A 95 -4.32 8.85 -22.08
N SER A 96 -5.64 8.74 -21.88
CA SER A 96 -6.24 8.83 -20.55
C SER A 96 -5.93 7.59 -19.68
N VAL A 97 -5.87 6.41 -20.27
CA VAL A 97 -5.44 5.18 -19.58
C VAL A 97 -3.94 5.22 -19.28
N GLY A 98 -3.13 5.80 -20.18
CA GLY A 98 -1.69 6.01 -19.95
C GLY A 98 -1.37 7.13 -18.96
N LEU A 99 -2.28 8.09 -18.77
CA LEU A 99 -2.15 9.21 -17.84
C LEU A 99 -2.95 9.04 -16.54
N GLN A 100 -3.77 8.00 -16.42
CA GLN A 100 -4.33 7.62 -15.14
C GLN A 100 -3.19 7.07 -14.27
N SER A 101 -2.52 7.95 -13.56
CA SER A 101 -1.90 7.56 -12.30
C SER A 101 -3.02 6.94 -11.48
N ALA A 102 -3.06 5.63 -11.40
CA ALA A 102 -4.04 4.95 -10.56
C ALA A 102 -3.85 5.52 -9.16
N ASN A 103 -4.89 6.10 -8.61
CA ASN A 103 -4.82 6.57 -7.24
C ASN A 103 -4.43 5.38 -6.36
N PRO A 104 -3.45 5.54 -5.46
CA PRO A 104 -3.02 4.46 -4.60
C PRO A 104 -4.22 3.89 -3.83
N SER A 105 -4.28 2.59 -3.71
CA SER A 105 -5.32 1.90 -2.95
C SER A 105 -5.18 2.21 -1.45
N ALA A 106 -6.19 1.88 -0.65
CA ALA A 106 -6.08 2.00 0.81
C ALA A 106 -4.91 1.17 1.38
N ALA A 107 -4.60 0.01 0.77
CA ALA A 107 -3.45 -0.82 1.15
C ALA A 107 -2.12 -0.14 0.78
N ASP A 108 -2.06 0.52 -0.37
CA ASP A 108 -0.87 1.26 -0.80
C ASP A 108 -0.60 2.46 0.12
N LEU A 109 -1.65 3.15 0.57
CA LEU A 109 -1.54 4.24 1.55
C LEU A 109 -1.08 3.74 2.93
N LEU A 110 -1.51 2.55 3.35
CA LEU A 110 -0.99 1.94 4.58
C LEU A 110 0.50 1.59 4.45
N LEU A 111 0.94 1.10 3.30
CA LEU A 111 2.36 0.84 3.04
C LEU A 111 3.18 2.13 3.07
N HIS A 112 2.65 3.22 2.50
CA HIS A 112 3.24 4.55 2.57
C HIS A 112 3.46 5.00 4.02
N ASP A 113 2.41 4.99 4.84
CA ASP A 113 2.47 5.44 6.23
C ASP A 113 3.40 4.56 7.08
N ASP A 114 3.41 3.26 6.82
CA ASP A 114 4.31 2.32 7.49
C ASP A 114 5.78 2.56 7.12
N ALA A 115 6.05 2.82 5.85
CA ALA A 115 7.41 3.10 5.38
C ALA A 115 7.98 4.36 6.05
N ILE A 116 7.23 5.45 6.06
CA ILE A 116 7.64 6.70 6.73
C ILE A 116 7.84 6.49 8.23
N ARG A 117 6.89 5.84 8.89
CA ARG A 117 7.00 5.54 10.32
C ARG A 117 8.21 4.65 10.64
N HIS A 118 8.53 3.71 9.75
CA HIS A 118 9.69 2.85 9.88
C HIS A 118 11.00 3.64 9.76
N VAL A 119 11.13 4.48 8.71
CA VAL A 119 12.28 5.35 8.50
C VAL A 119 12.52 6.24 9.72
N LEU A 120 11.51 6.95 10.20
CA LEU A 120 11.60 7.82 11.38
C LEU A 120 12.02 7.07 12.65
N ARG A 121 11.58 5.82 12.82
CA ARG A 121 11.91 5.00 13.99
C ARG A 121 13.35 4.52 13.96
N GLU A 122 13.86 4.19 12.78
CA GLU A 122 15.20 3.65 12.61
C GLU A 122 16.28 4.75 12.50
N GLU A 123 15.90 5.98 12.13
CA GLU A 123 16.81 7.11 11.95
C GLU A 123 17.84 7.30 13.09
N PRO A 124 17.45 7.24 14.39
CA PRO A 124 18.42 7.38 15.47
C PRO A 124 19.48 6.27 15.55
N ARG A 125 19.31 5.19 14.78
CA ARG A 125 20.24 4.05 14.72
C ARG A 125 21.32 4.24 13.66
N TYR A 126 21.05 5.00 12.59
CA TYR A 126 21.99 5.20 11.48
C TYR A 126 23.29 5.85 11.95
N ASP A 127 23.19 6.88 12.80
CA ASP A 127 24.34 7.64 13.30
C ASP A 127 25.11 6.87 14.37
N ARG A 128 24.44 6.00 15.14
CA ARG A 128 25.10 5.24 16.23
C ARG A 128 25.83 4.00 15.76
N ASN A 129 25.40 3.43 14.65
CA ASN A 129 25.91 2.17 14.11
C ASN A 129 26.54 2.35 12.73
N ALA A 130 27.00 3.55 12.40
CA ALA A 130 27.74 3.80 11.18
C ALA A 130 29.08 3.00 11.23
N SER A 131 28.98 1.73 10.88
CA SER A 131 30.11 0.82 10.70
C SER A 131 30.21 0.50 9.21
N ASP A 132 31.43 0.35 8.73
CA ASP A 132 31.67 -0.15 7.38
C ASP A 132 31.09 -1.56 7.26
N LEU A 133 29.88 -1.66 6.71
CA LEU A 133 29.22 -2.94 6.46
C LEU A 133 29.92 -3.65 5.31
N SER A 134 30.28 -4.90 5.51
CA SER A 134 30.80 -5.71 4.40
C SER A 134 29.68 -6.02 3.41
N TRP A 135 30.06 -6.21 2.14
CA TRP A 135 29.12 -6.60 1.08
C TRP A 135 28.36 -7.90 1.42
N GLU A 136 29.04 -8.83 2.09
CA GLU A 136 28.44 -10.07 2.56
C GLU A 136 27.32 -9.82 3.61
N GLN A 137 27.56 -8.91 4.54
CA GLN A 137 26.55 -8.54 5.56
C GLN A 137 25.32 -7.87 4.93
N ILE A 138 25.55 -7.00 3.94
CA ILE A 138 24.46 -6.33 3.21
C ILE A 138 23.62 -7.37 2.47
N ASN A 139 24.26 -8.28 1.73
CA ASN A 139 23.54 -9.34 1.01
C ASN A 139 22.86 -10.34 1.94
N ALA A 140 23.39 -10.62 3.12
CA ALA A 140 22.72 -11.45 4.11
C ALA A 140 21.39 -10.84 4.56
N VAL A 141 21.34 -9.53 4.80
CA VAL A 141 20.11 -8.81 5.13
C VAL A 141 19.12 -8.81 3.97
N ILE A 142 19.59 -8.62 2.74
CA ILE A 142 18.76 -8.63 1.54
C ILE A 142 18.19 -10.02 1.26
N ALA A 143 18.98 -11.07 1.53
CA ALA A 143 18.54 -12.46 1.36
C ALA A 143 17.35 -12.80 2.30
N GLU A 144 17.27 -12.23 3.49
CA GLU A 144 16.12 -12.38 4.38
C GLU A 144 14.84 -11.78 3.78
N ALA A 145 14.97 -10.82 2.88
CA ALA A 145 13.85 -10.24 2.12
C ALA A 145 13.54 -10.99 0.81
N GLY A 146 14.27 -12.07 0.52
CA GLY A 146 14.07 -12.89 -0.68
C GLY A 146 14.79 -12.38 -1.93
N GLY A 147 15.84 -11.59 -1.76
CA GLY A 147 16.59 -11.01 -2.88
C GLY A 147 18.10 -11.10 -2.75
N HIS A 148 18.76 -10.61 -3.77
CA HIS A 148 20.22 -10.50 -3.84
C HIS A 148 20.60 -9.24 -4.62
N LEU A 149 21.60 -8.50 -4.15
CA LEU A 149 22.23 -7.44 -4.92
C LEU A 149 23.42 -7.99 -5.68
N ARG A 150 23.41 -7.87 -7.00
CA ARG A 150 24.59 -8.14 -7.81
C ARG A 150 25.72 -7.22 -7.42
N GLU A 151 26.92 -7.77 -7.46
CA GLU A 151 28.13 -7.00 -7.24
C GLU A 151 28.40 -6.07 -8.43
N ASP A 152 28.04 -4.79 -8.26
CA ASP A 152 28.23 -3.73 -9.26
C ASP A 152 29.11 -2.64 -8.64
N GLU A 153 30.11 -2.19 -9.36
CA GLU A 153 31.03 -1.15 -8.90
C GLU A 153 30.31 0.16 -8.57
N ARG A 154 29.21 0.47 -9.28
CA ARG A 154 28.39 1.66 -9.00
C ARG A 154 27.70 1.58 -7.63
N ILE A 155 27.27 0.38 -7.23
CA ILE A 155 26.66 0.17 -5.90
C ILE A 155 27.72 0.16 -4.82
N LYS A 156 28.89 -0.42 -5.07
CA LYS A 156 30.01 -0.40 -4.13
C LYS A 156 30.48 1.01 -3.80
N THR A 157 30.34 1.95 -4.76
CA THR A 157 30.66 3.36 -4.50
C THR A 157 29.60 4.08 -3.66
N MET A 158 28.40 3.50 -3.50
CA MET A 158 27.39 4.03 -2.59
C MET A 158 27.80 3.70 -1.15
N HIS A 159 27.97 4.72 -0.35
CA HIS A 159 28.26 4.54 1.07
C HIS A 159 27.02 4.02 1.80
N ILE A 160 26.98 2.71 2.11
CA ILE A 160 25.89 2.08 2.85
C ILE A 160 26.19 2.22 4.35
N LYS A 161 25.43 3.07 5.02
CA LYS A 161 25.63 3.36 6.45
C LYS A 161 24.96 2.32 7.36
N PHE A 162 23.90 1.69 6.87
CA PHE A 162 23.07 0.81 7.69
C PHE A 162 22.38 -0.23 6.81
N ALA A 163 22.26 -1.43 7.31
CA ALA A 163 21.43 -2.50 6.73
C ALA A 163 20.84 -3.35 7.84
N ASN A 164 19.53 -3.60 7.79
CA ASN A 164 18.82 -4.42 8.77
C ASN A 164 17.58 -5.05 8.14
N GLY A 165 17.21 -6.25 8.62
CA GLY A 165 15.91 -6.80 8.32
C GLY A 165 14.80 -5.94 8.92
N CYS A 166 13.71 -5.75 8.17
CA CYS A 166 12.57 -4.98 8.64
C CYS A 166 11.25 -5.73 8.46
N ARG A 167 10.24 -5.30 9.19
CA ARG A 167 8.88 -5.80 9.04
C ARG A 167 7.92 -4.64 8.95
N LEU A 168 7.23 -4.56 7.83
CA LEU A 168 6.13 -3.64 7.59
C LEU A 168 4.79 -4.40 7.64
N SER A 169 3.68 -3.69 7.68
CA SER A 169 2.34 -4.31 7.61
C SER A 169 2.15 -5.17 6.36
N ALA A 170 2.78 -4.77 5.26
CA ALA A 170 2.73 -5.48 3.98
C ALA A 170 3.56 -6.76 3.94
N GLY A 171 4.63 -6.90 4.74
CA GLY A 171 5.50 -8.07 4.71
C GLY A 171 6.85 -7.87 5.38
N THR A 172 7.72 -8.85 5.20
CA THR A 172 9.13 -8.77 5.61
C THR A 172 9.96 -8.11 4.52
N GLY A 173 11.03 -7.43 4.92
CA GLY A 173 11.89 -6.74 3.97
C GLY A 173 13.29 -6.48 4.51
N ALA A 174 14.11 -5.89 3.66
CA ALA A 174 15.40 -5.32 3.99
C ALA A 174 15.33 -3.80 4.00
N HIS A 175 15.91 -3.18 5.01
CA HIS A 175 16.09 -1.74 5.08
C HIS A 175 17.58 -1.41 4.98
N ILE A 176 17.94 -0.70 3.93
CA ILE A 176 19.31 -0.23 3.66
C ILE A 176 19.28 1.29 3.71
N VAL A 177 20.30 1.89 4.30
CA VAL A 177 20.45 3.35 4.32
C VAL A 177 21.75 3.74 3.64
N LEU A 178 21.60 4.57 2.63
CA LEU A 178 22.69 5.13 1.83
C LEU A 178 23.01 6.54 2.29
N GLU A 179 24.25 6.95 2.06
CA GLU A 179 24.62 8.35 2.17
C GLU A 179 24.21 9.10 0.90
N GLY A 180 23.26 10.01 1.03
CA GLY A 180 22.78 10.85 -0.06
C GLY A 180 23.45 12.20 -0.11
N THR A 181 23.08 13.02 -1.09
CA THR A 181 23.62 14.37 -1.28
C THR A 181 23.00 15.41 -0.35
N LYS A 182 21.76 15.17 0.08
CA LYS A 182 21.00 16.06 0.98
C LYS A 182 20.81 15.46 2.37
N GLY A 183 21.08 14.19 2.53
CA GLY A 183 20.89 13.46 3.78
C GLY A 183 20.92 11.96 3.57
N SER A 184 20.37 11.22 4.51
CA SER A 184 20.26 9.77 4.39
C SER A 184 19.17 9.38 3.41
N VAL A 185 19.45 8.39 2.57
CA VAL A 185 18.45 7.78 1.67
C VAL A 185 18.13 6.38 2.19
N SER A 186 16.90 6.19 2.63
CA SER A 186 16.36 4.89 3.06
C SER A 186 15.81 4.13 1.87
N VAL A 187 16.26 2.91 1.72
CA VAL A 187 15.80 1.95 0.72
C VAL A 187 15.18 0.77 1.43
N LEU A 188 13.90 0.52 1.21
CA LEU A 188 13.21 -0.65 1.74
C LEU A 188 12.82 -1.55 0.57
N ILE A 189 13.24 -2.80 0.65
CA ILE A 189 12.86 -3.85 -0.30
C ILE A 189 11.93 -4.79 0.46
N VAL A 190 10.67 -4.81 0.08
CA VAL A 190 9.63 -5.51 0.85
C VAL A 190 9.02 -6.61 0.01
N HIS A 191 9.17 -7.86 0.45
CA HIS A 191 8.52 -9.01 -0.17
C HIS A 191 7.05 -9.02 0.27
N SER A 192 6.17 -8.66 -0.65
CA SER A 192 4.72 -8.56 -0.43
C SER A 192 4.00 -8.46 -1.76
N SER A 193 2.67 -8.44 -1.75
CA SER A 193 1.93 -8.13 -2.97
C SER A 193 2.38 -6.78 -3.53
N PRO A 194 2.83 -6.72 -4.80
CA PRO A 194 3.25 -5.47 -5.41
C PRO A 194 2.11 -4.44 -5.46
N VAL A 195 2.43 -3.17 -5.25
CA VAL A 195 1.50 -2.07 -5.52
C VAL A 195 1.12 -2.09 -7.00
N GLN A 196 -0.10 -1.68 -7.35
CA GLN A 196 -0.57 -1.75 -8.74
C GLN A 196 0.18 -0.79 -9.67
N THR A 197 0.52 0.39 -9.16
CA THR A 197 1.27 1.41 -9.88
C THR A 197 2.22 2.11 -8.95
N ARG A 198 3.31 2.63 -9.52
CA ARG A 198 4.22 3.49 -8.75
C ARG A 198 3.50 4.76 -8.31
N PHE A 199 3.83 5.26 -7.13
CA PHE A 199 3.35 6.53 -6.63
C PHE A 199 4.38 7.19 -5.70
N ASP A 200 4.25 8.51 -5.54
CA ASP A 200 5.17 9.30 -4.76
C ASP A 200 4.83 9.26 -3.27
N VAL A 201 5.88 9.23 -2.45
CA VAL A 201 5.78 9.44 -1.01
C VAL A 201 5.83 10.94 -0.75
N ASN A 202 4.78 11.46 -0.14
CA ASN A 202 4.67 12.87 0.24
C ASN A 202 4.57 13.00 1.76
N ASP A 203 5.64 13.48 2.37
CA ASP A 203 5.73 13.75 3.80
C ASP A 203 6.21 15.20 4.01
N PRO A 204 5.93 15.87 5.13
CA PRO A 204 6.43 17.22 5.39
C PRO A 204 7.96 17.36 5.28
N ARG A 205 8.71 16.32 5.67
CA ARG A 205 10.17 16.28 5.64
C ARG A 205 10.72 15.53 4.43
N PHE A 206 10.14 14.39 4.09
CA PHE A 206 10.68 13.46 3.12
C PHE A 206 10.00 13.57 1.75
N ALA A 207 10.74 13.21 0.72
CA ALA A 207 10.23 12.82 -0.57
C ALA A 207 10.62 11.35 -0.82
N GLY A 208 9.82 10.63 -1.60
CA GLY A 208 10.12 9.24 -1.89
C GLY A 208 9.24 8.67 -2.98
N LYS A 209 9.45 7.39 -3.25
CA LYS A 209 8.72 6.62 -4.26
C LYS A 209 8.45 5.22 -3.75
N ILE A 210 7.27 4.72 -4.04
CA ILE A 210 6.91 3.32 -3.89
C ILE A 210 6.68 2.74 -5.27
N ILE A 211 7.40 1.68 -5.60
CA ILE A 211 7.51 1.13 -6.94
C ILE A 211 7.22 -0.36 -6.87
N PRO A 212 6.28 -0.88 -7.69
CA PRO A 212 6.12 -2.33 -7.82
C PRO A 212 7.40 -2.91 -8.40
N PHE A 213 7.95 -3.93 -7.75
CA PHE A 213 9.25 -4.46 -8.10
C PHE A 213 9.31 -5.98 -7.94
N GLY A 214 9.19 -6.70 -9.06
CA GLY A 214 9.16 -8.16 -9.09
C GLY A 214 8.12 -8.75 -8.14
N GLU A 215 8.56 -9.55 -7.18
CA GLU A 215 7.71 -10.21 -6.19
C GLU A 215 7.38 -9.32 -4.97
N GLY A 216 7.58 -8.01 -5.10
CA GLY A 216 7.35 -7.11 -3.98
C GLY A 216 7.37 -5.64 -4.35
N ASN A 217 7.91 -4.82 -3.46
CA ASN A 217 7.96 -3.38 -3.60
C ASN A 217 9.35 -2.84 -3.27
N LEU A 218 9.80 -1.89 -4.07
CA LEU A 218 10.95 -1.05 -3.78
C LEU A 218 10.45 0.31 -3.29
N ILE A 219 10.86 0.70 -2.10
CA ILE A 219 10.51 1.98 -1.49
C ILE A 219 11.79 2.77 -1.28
N ILE A 220 11.85 3.98 -1.81
CA ILE A 220 12.99 4.87 -1.66
C ILE A 220 12.50 6.15 -1.01
N VAL A 221 13.12 6.53 0.10
CA VAL A 221 12.75 7.72 0.88
C VAL A 221 14.03 8.51 1.20
N GLY A 222 14.04 9.78 0.86
CA GLY A 222 15.15 10.70 1.16
C GLY A 222 14.64 12.05 1.63
N GLU A 223 15.56 12.92 2.02
CA GLU A 223 15.22 14.32 2.28
C GLU A 223 14.67 14.97 1.00
N LYS A 224 13.90 16.03 1.16
CA LYS A 224 13.41 16.80 -0.01
C LYS A 224 14.58 17.29 -0.87
N GLU A 225 14.39 17.28 -2.17
CA GLU A 225 15.42 17.64 -3.18
C GLU A 225 16.55 16.61 -3.35
N GLU A 226 16.48 15.44 -2.72
CA GLU A 226 17.40 14.34 -3.04
C GLU A 226 17.08 13.76 -4.42
N PRO A 227 18.08 13.53 -5.30
CA PRO A 227 17.84 12.98 -6.66
C PRO A 227 17.56 11.48 -6.63
N LEU A 228 16.37 11.08 -6.21
CA LEU A 228 15.98 9.68 -5.96
C LEU A 228 16.03 8.80 -7.21
N GLU A 229 15.91 9.39 -8.41
CA GLU A 229 15.96 8.67 -9.69
C GLU A 229 17.28 7.93 -9.91
N THR A 230 18.36 8.48 -9.41
CA THR A 230 19.69 7.86 -9.52
C THR A 230 19.76 6.56 -8.73
N TYR A 231 19.21 6.56 -7.50
CA TYR A 231 19.16 5.38 -6.64
C TYR A 231 18.20 4.34 -7.21
N GLU A 232 17.02 4.78 -7.68
CA GLU A 232 16.02 3.93 -8.31
C GLU A 232 16.62 3.11 -9.46
N ALA A 233 17.25 3.80 -10.42
CA ALA A 233 17.82 3.16 -11.60
C ALA A 233 18.88 2.12 -11.24
N LEU A 234 19.77 2.44 -10.30
CA LEU A 234 20.83 1.53 -9.86
C LEU A 234 20.30 0.31 -9.12
N LEU A 235 19.33 0.52 -8.22
CA LEU A 235 18.76 -0.57 -7.42
C LEU A 235 17.95 -1.53 -8.29
N ILE A 236 17.16 -1.01 -9.24
CA ILE A 236 16.40 -1.85 -10.16
C ILE A 236 17.33 -2.69 -11.05
N ASP A 237 18.45 -2.10 -11.51
CA ASP A 237 19.42 -2.82 -12.35
C ASP A 237 20.18 -3.91 -11.59
N ALA A 238 20.48 -3.69 -10.33
CA ALA A 238 21.37 -4.56 -9.56
C ALA A 238 20.67 -5.58 -8.65
N PHE A 239 19.39 -5.39 -8.34
CA PHE A 239 18.68 -6.29 -7.47
C PHE A 239 18.02 -7.44 -8.25
N GLU A 240 18.14 -8.64 -7.72
CA GLU A 240 17.53 -9.85 -8.25
C GLU A 240 16.73 -10.54 -7.15
N TRP A 241 15.49 -10.94 -7.47
CA TRP A 241 14.71 -11.81 -6.59
C TRP A 241 15.23 -13.23 -6.68
N VAL A 242 15.42 -13.85 -5.52
CA VAL A 242 15.80 -15.26 -5.40
C VAL A 242 14.53 -16.02 -5.00
N ILE A 243 13.95 -16.72 -5.95
CA ILE A 243 12.75 -17.55 -5.77
C ILE A 243 13.18 -18.95 -5.31
#